data_0c7df9fd086379c7b1d84f6b7c571bef
#
_entry.id   0c7df9fd086379c7b1d84f6b7c571bef
#
_cell.length_a   1.000
_cell.length_b   1.000
_cell.length_c   1.000
_cell.angle_alpha   90.00
_cell.angle_beta   90.00
_cell.angle_gamma   90.00
#
_symmetry.space_group_name_H-M   'P 1'
#
loop_
_entity.id
_entity.type
_entity.pdbx_description
1 polymer ?
#
loop_
_entity_poly.entity_id
_entity_poly.type
_entity_poly.pdbx_seq_one_letter_code
_entity_poly.pdbx_strand_id
1 'polypeptide(L)'
;MTEQIDTAVEDFIVRWEGAGGSERANYQLFMNELTVLLAVEQPHPQAQDARDHAYVYERRVTFRHGDGSESNGYIDCYKRACFVGEAKRLKAAPDTRGFDDAMLRARSQAEQYARALPADEGRPPFLVVFDVGRRIDLYSDFTRSGATYVPFPDPRSHRIALADLRRPDIRDRLRAVWTEPLSLDPAQAAARVTREIAARLAELAKSLERAGHPAQPVAQFLMRCLFTMFAEDVRLLPPNSFRDLLDRYREQPDTAMRMLEQLWRDMDRGGFSPVLAVDVLRFSGKLFRAPDTLPLDRDQIGLLHAAARADWRLVEPAIFGTLLERALDPTERHALGAHFTPR
;
A
#
# COMPACT_ATOMS: atom_id res chain seq x y z
N MET A 1 15.23 -5.47 23.62
CA MET A 1 14.44 -4.40 22.97
C MET A 1 13.04 -4.87 22.58
N THR A 2 12.86 -6.01 21.92
CA THR A 2 11.53 -6.58 21.58
C THR A 2 10.72 -6.90 22.83
N GLU A 3 11.28 -7.56 23.80
CA GLU A 3 10.62 -7.95 25.07
C GLU A 3 10.15 -6.74 25.91
N GLN A 4 10.89 -5.63 25.88
CA GLN A 4 10.49 -4.37 26.55
C GLN A 4 9.32 -3.68 25.84
N ILE A 5 9.25 -3.76 24.50
CA ILE A 5 8.15 -3.21 23.73
C ILE A 5 6.87 -4.03 23.98
N ASP A 6 7.00 -5.35 24.02
CA ASP A 6 5.86 -6.23 24.26
C ASP A 6 5.26 -6.03 25.67
N THR A 7 6.11 -5.82 26.69
CA THR A 7 5.66 -5.46 28.04
C THR A 7 4.94 -4.12 28.05
N ALA A 8 5.47 -3.08 27.40
CA ALA A 8 4.84 -1.76 27.33
C ALA A 8 3.48 -1.80 26.61
N VAL A 9 3.34 -2.65 25.58
CA VAL A 9 2.08 -2.87 24.87
C VAL A 9 1.04 -3.51 25.81
N GLU A 10 1.41 -4.55 26.54
CA GLU A 10 0.51 -5.22 27.49
C GLU A 10 0.07 -4.28 28.60
N ASP A 11 0.99 -3.53 29.19
CA ASP A 11 0.68 -2.54 30.24
C ASP A 11 -0.29 -1.49 29.73
N PHE A 12 -0.12 -1.01 28.50
CA PHE A 12 -1.03 -0.06 27.87
C PHE A 12 -2.43 -0.66 27.69
N ILE A 13 -2.52 -1.87 27.13
CA ILE A 13 -3.80 -2.55 26.88
C ILE A 13 -4.55 -2.79 28.19
N VAL A 14 -3.91 -3.40 29.18
CA VAL A 14 -4.52 -3.71 30.48
C VAL A 14 -5.01 -2.44 31.17
N ARG A 15 -4.20 -1.39 31.16
CA ARG A 15 -4.55 -0.10 31.75
C ARG A 15 -5.80 0.50 31.11
N TRP A 16 -5.89 0.51 29.79
CA TRP A 16 -6.96 1.20 29.08
C TRP A 16 -8.24 0.38 28.91
N GLU A 17 -8.15 -0.94 28.80
CA GLU A 17 -9.33 -1.82 28.83
C GLU A 17 -10.06 -1.73 30.18
N GLY A 18 -9.31 -1.59 31.27
CA GLY A 18 -9.86 -1.41 32.63
C GLY A 18 -10.25 0.02 32.98
N ALA A 19 -9.90 1.02 32.16
CA ALA A 19 -10.13 2.41 32.51
C ALA A 19 -11.62 2.79 32.51
N GLY A 20 -12.13 3.25 33.64
CA GLY A 20 -13.44 3.87 33.80
C GLY A 20 -13.39 5.38 33.49
N GLY A 21 -14.53 6.10 33.59
CA GLY A 21 -14.59 7.56 33.50
C GLY A 21 -15.13 8.11 32.17
N SER A 22 -15.15 9.44 32.03
CA SER A 22 -15.68 10.13 30.84
C SER A 22 -14.63 10.26 29.75
N GLU A 23 -15.06 10.39 28.50
CA GLU A 23 -14.23 10.70 27.34
C GLU A 23 -13.33 11.92 27.59
N ARG A 24 -13.95 13.01 28.02
CA ARG A 24 -13.30 14.30 28.25
C ARG A 24 -12.19 14.25 29.30
N ALA A 25 -12.29 13.33 30.26
CA ALA A 25 -11.25 13.17 31.29
C ALA A 25 -10.04 12.35 30.79
N ASN A 26 -10.25 11.45 29.85
CA ASN A 26 -9.29 10.39 29.54
C ASN A 26 -8.66 10.48 28.14
N TYR A 27 -9.29 11.18 27.17
CA TYR A 27 -8.78 11.08 25.79
C TYR A 27 -7.37 11.64 25.61
N GLN A 28 -7.06 12.79 26.23
CA GLN A 28 -5.72 13.38 26.09
C GLN A 28 -4.64 12.51 26.73
N LEU A 29 -4.95 11.91 27.90
CA LEU A 29 -4.03 10.99 28.54
C LEU A 29 -3.82 9.72 27.70
N PHE A 30 -4.92 9.16 27.16
CA PHE A 30 -4.86 8.02 26.24
C PHE A 30 -3.98 8.34 25.03
N MET A 31 -4.19 9.49 24.41
CA MET A 31 -3.43 9.92 23.25
C MET A 31 -1.94 10.11 23.55
N ASN A 32 -1.61 10.73 24.68
CA ASN A 32 -0.22 10.92 25.10
C ASN A 32 0.47 9.58 25.34
N GLU A 33 -0.18 8.64 26.00
CA GLU A 33 0.39 7.31 26.24
C GLU A 33 0.49 6.50 24.93
N LEU A 34 -0.49 6.62 24.04
CA LEU A 34 -0.44 5.99 22.70
C LEU A 34 0.73 6.53 21.88
N THR A 35 0.98 7.84 21.89
CA THR A 35 2.13 8.43 21.17
C THR A 35 3.47 7.96 21.72
N VAL A 36 3.58 7.80 23.05
CA VAL A 36 4.77 7.19 23.67
C VAL A 36 4.95 5.74 23.21
N LEU A 37 3.87 4.93 23.25
CA LEU A 37 3.89 3.54 22.79
C LEU A 37 4.31 3.42 21.32
N LEU A 38 3.81 4.31 20.47
CA LEU A 38 4.16 4.35 19.04
C LEU A 38 5.52 4.98 18.76
N ALA A 39 6.20 5.55 19.78
CA ALA A 39 7.44 6.31 19.65
C ALA A 39 7.33 7.44 18.60
N VAL A 40 6.24 8.22 18.69
CA VAL A 40 5.99 9.39 17.82
C VAL A 40 5.89 10.66 18.67
N GLU A 41 5.98 11.81 18.00
CA GLU A 41 5.84 13.13 18.61
C GLU A 41 4.50 13.27 19.36
N GLN A 42 4.51 13.97 20.48
CA GLN A 42 3.31 14.32 21.23
C GLN A 42 2.74 15.67 20.79
N PRO A 43 1.42 15.92 21.00
CA PRO A 43 0.82 17.23 20.74
C PRO A 43 1.50 18.34 21.54
N HIS A 44 1.63 19.49 20.89
CA HIS A 44 2.22 20.69 21.49
C HIS A 44 1.17 21.52 22.22
N PRO A 45 1.58 22.36 23.17
CA PRO A 45 0.73 23.41 23.70
C PRO A 45 0.23 24.32 22.58
N GLN A 46 -1.01 24.82 22.70
CA GLN A 46 -1.54 25.75 21.73
C GLN A 46 -0.73 27.08 21.76
N ALA A 47 -0.32 27.56 20.59
CA ALA A 47 0.25 28.89 20.41
C ALA A 47 -0.84 29.95 20.35
N GLN A 48 -0.46 31.24 20.45
CA GLN A 48 -1.42 32.34 20.30
C GLN A 48 -1.94 32.48 18.86
N ASP A 49 -1.09 32.20 17.85
CA ASP A 49 -1.52 32.20 16.44
C ASP A 49 -1.95 30.78 16.06
N ALA A 50 -3.20 30.67 15.58
CA ALA A 50 -3.75 29.41 15.11
C ALA A 50 -2.98 28.78 13.93
N ARG A 51 -2.20 29.58 13.16
CA ARG A 51 -1.35 29.10 12.08
C ARG A 51 -0.19 28.24 12.56
N ASP A 52 0.24 28.43 13.83
CA ASP A 52 1.31 27.67 14.45
C ASP A 52 0.81 26.33 15.06
N HIS A 53 -0.49 26.06 15.01
CA HIS A 53 -1.09 24.83 15.51
C HIS A 53 -0.86 23.64 14.55
N ALA A 54 0.38 23.19 14.43
CA ALA A 54 0.72 22.07 13.56
C ALA A 54 0.32 20.70 14.15
N TYR A 55 0.43 20.55 15.50
CA TYR A 55 0.03 19.34 16.21
C TYR A 55 -0.49 19.70 17.62
N VAL A 56 -1.80 19.72 17.77
CA VAL A 56 -2.44 20.23 19.01
C VAL A 56 -3.71 19.47 19.35
N TYR A 57 -4.13 19.57 20.61
CA TYR A 57 -5.48 19.24 21.04
C TYR A 57 -6.43 20.43 20.87
N GLU A 58 -7.74 20.16 20.79
CA GLU A 58 -8.81 21.18 20.76
C GLU A 58 -8.57 22.25 19.67
N ARG A 59 -8.18 21.82 18.48
CA ARG A 59 -7.96 22.72 17.33
C ARG A 59 -9.28 23.37 16.92
N ARG A 60 -9.41 24.69 17.10
CA ARG A 60 -10.57 25.44 16.68
C ARG A 60 -10.67 25.49 15.15
N VAL A 61 -11.86 25.25 14.63
CA VAL A 61 -12.25 25.45 13.23
C VAL A 61 -13.52 26.29 13.16
N THR A 62 -13.71 27.03 12.05
CA THR A 62 -14.87 27.89 11.83
C THR A 62 -15.69 27.32 10.68
N PHE A 63 -16.94 27.00 10.94
CA PHE A 63 -17.92 26.66 9.92
C PHE A 63 -18.59 27.92 9.39
N ARG A 64 -18.65 28.06 8.07
CA ARG A 64 -19.38 29.12 7.38
C ARG A 64 -20.65 28.55 6.79
N HIS A 65 -21.78 29.09 7.20
CA HIS A 65 -23.09 28.64 6.76
C HIS A 65 -23.55 29.43 5.51
N GLY A 66 -24.46 28.86 4.74
CA GLY A 66 -24.98 29.46 3.51
C GLY A 66 -25.78 30.74 3.74
N ASP A 67 -26.22 31.01 4.95
CA ASP A 67 -26.89 32.25 5.39
C ASP A 67 -25.92 33.36 5.83
N GLY A 68 -24.60 33.12 5.72
CA GLY A 68 -23.55 34.04 6.14
C GLY A 68 -23.18 33.96 7.61
N SER A 69 -23.87 33.14 8.41
CA SER A 69 -23.50 32.92 9.81
C SER A 69 -22.27 32.05 9.95
N GLU A 70 -21.57 32.18 11.09
CA GLU A 70 -20.41 31.36 11.41
C GLU A 70 -20.65 30.65 12.77
N SER A 71 -20.14 29.42 12.85
CA SER A 71 -20.08 28.67 14.11
C SER A 71 -18.70 28.05 14.29
N ASN A 72 -18.33 27.79 15.55
CA ASN A 72 -17.03 27.20 15.86
C ASN A 72 -17.19 25.74 16.25
N GLY A 73 -16.23 24.93 15.81
CA GLY A 73 -16.02 23.57 16.26
C GLY A 73 -14.60 23.39 16.80
N TYR A 74 -14.37 22.28 17.45
CA TYR A 74 -13.07 21.92 18.03
C TYR A 74 -12.74 20.49 17.67
N ILE A 75 -11.58 20.31 17.02
CA ILE A 75 -11.03 18.99 16.68
C ILE A 75 -10.33 18.46 17.92
N ASP A 76 -10.70 17.28 18.42
CA ASP A 76 -10.12 16.73 19.64
C ASP A 76 -8.59 16.59 19.54
N CYS A 77 -8.07 16.06 18.44
CA CYS A 77 -6.63 15.99 18.16
C CYS A 77 -6.36 16.25 16.68
N TYR A 78 -5.50 17.20 16.38
CA TYR A 78 -5.15 17.59 15.01
C TYR A 78 -3.65 17.54 14.79
N LYS A 79 -3.23 16.88 13.73
CA LYS A 79 -1.86 16.96 13.21
C LYS A 79 -1.89 17.35 11.74
N ARG A 80 -1.30 18.53 11.43
CA ARG A 80 -1.26 19.08 10.06
C ARG A 80 -0.65 18.07 9.10
N ALA A 81 -1.25 17.94 7.91
CA ALA A 81 -0.86 17.02 6.86
C ALA A 81 -0.87 15.52 7.24
N CYS A 82 -1.30 15.17 8.44
CA CYS A 82 -1.37 13.79 8.92
C CYS A 82 -2.82 13.36 9.16
N PHE A 83 -3.48 13.92 10.18
CA PHE A 83 -4.84 13.48 10.50
C PHE A 83 -5.69 14.52 11.23
N VAL A 84 -7.01 14.34 11.15
CA VAL A 84 -8.02 14.86 12.05
C VAL A 84 -8.46 13.71 12.95
N GLY A 85 -8.33 13.87 14.26
CA GLY A 85 -8.71 12.90 15.28
C GLY A 85 -9.97 13.32 16.01
N GLU A 86 -10.93 12.41 16.14
CA GLU A 86 -12.15 12.56 16.92
C GLU A 86 -12.20 11.48 17.98
N ALA A 87 -12.31 11.86 19.25
CA ALA A 87 -12.39 10.95 20.37
C ALA A 87 -13.83 10.73 20.78
N LYS A 88 -14.17 9.50 21.14
CA LYS A 88 -15.45 9.13 21.76
C LYS A 88 -15.19 8.13 22.86
N ARG A 89 -16.11 8.10 23.78
CA ARG A 89 -16.24 7.00 24.72
C ARG A 89 -17.68 6.54 24.76
N LEU A 90 -17.92 5.45 24.06
CA LEU A 90 -19.25 4.96 23.87
C LEU A 90 -19.70 4.11 25.08
N LYS A 91 -20.93 4.37 25.58
CA LYS A 91 -21.56 3.53 26.61
C LYS A 91 -22.08 2.22 26.02
N ALA A 92 -22.43 2.22 24.72
CA ALA A 92 -22.92 1.06 24.02
C ALA A 92 -21.83 -0.01 23.93
N ALA A 93 -22.24 -1.27 23.99
CA ALA A 93 -21.32 -2.39 23.79
C ALA A 93 -20.83 -2.42 22.32
N PRO A 94 -19.58 -2.82 22.07
CA PRO A 94 -19.08 -3.11 20.72
C PRO A 94 -20.06 -4.05 19.99
N ASP A 95 -20.09 -3.94 18.66
CA ASP A 95 -20.91 -4.76 17.76
C ASP A 95 -22.45 -4.61 17.94
N THR A 96 -22.88 -3.53 18.58
CA THR A 96 -24.30 -3.13 18.61
C THR A 96 -24.56 -2.04 17.57
N ARG A 97 -25.79 -2.02 17.01
CA ARG A 97 -26.23 -0.95 16.08
C ARG A 97 -26.02 0.46 16.64
N GLY A 98 -26.31 0.65 17.94
CA GLY A 98 -26.12 1.96 18.59
C GLY A 98 -24.64 2.36 18.67
N PHE A 99 -23.75 1.41 18.79
CA PHE A 99 -22.31 1.63 18.72
C PHE A 99 -21.87 2.05 17.32
N ASP A 100 -22.26 1.29 16.30
CA ASP A 100 -21.91 1.61 14.90
C ASP A 100 -22.47 2.97 14.47
N ASP A 101 -23.69 3.31 14.84
CA ASP A 101 -24.28 4.63 14.58
C ASP A 101 -23.52 5.77 15.26
N ALA A 102 -22.98 5.56 16.44
CA ALA A 102 -22.20 6.56 17.16
C ALA A 102 -20.81 6.75 16.53
N MET A 103 -20.15 5.67 16.11
CA MET A 103 -18.88 5.74 15.40
C MET A 103 -19.03 6.40 14.01
N LEU A 104 -20.14 6.14 13.33
CA LEU A 104 -20.45 6.80 12.06
C LEU A 104 -20.67 8.31 12.24
N ARG A 105 -21.36 8.74 13.32
CA ARG A 105 -21.50 10.17 13.64
C ARG A 105 -20.15 10.81 13.95
N ALA A 106 -19.28 10.15 14.72
CA ALA A 106 -17.94 10.64 15.02
C ALA A 106 -17.10 10.82 13.73
N ARG A 107 -17.14 9.84 12.83
CA ARG A 107 -16.52 9.94 11.52
C ARG A 107 -17.06 11.14 10.73
N SER A 108 -18.41 11.29 10.65
CA SER A 108 -19.04 12.40 9.92
C SER A 108 -18.66 13.76 10.52
N GLN A 109 -18.51 13.85 11.84
CA GLN A 109 -18.02 15.05 12.53
C GLN A 109 -16.56 15.35 12.15
N ALA A 110 -15.68 14.36 12.18
CA ALA A 110 -14.29 14.51 11.76
C ALA A 110 -14.16 14.93 10.27
N GLU A 111 -15.02 14.40 9.38
CA GLU A 111 -15.08 14.84 7.98
C GLU A 111 -15.47 16.33 7.84
N GLN A 112 -16.45 16.77 8.60
CA GLN A 112 -16.87 18.18 8.61
C GLN A 112 -15.72 19.07 9.09
N TYR A 113 -15.01 18.68 10.14
CA TYR A 113 -13.85 19.40 10.63
C TYR A 113 -12.73 19.47 9.58
N ALA A 114 -12.42 18.35 8.93
CA ALA A 114 -11.41 18.32 7.87
C ALA A 114 -11.75 19.30 6.73
N ARG A 115 -13.05 19.40 6.36
CA ARG A 115 -13.52 20.37 5.35
C ARG A 115 -13.45 21.82 5.81
N ALA A 116 -13.62 22.08 7.10
CA ALA A 116 -13.60 23.41 7.70
C ALA A 116 -12.17 23.94 7.96
N LEU A 117 -11.14 23.12 7.81
CA LEU A 117 -9.75 23.60 7.90
C LEU A 117 -9.46 24.67 6.84
N PRO A 118 -8.55 25.64 7.11
CA PRO A 118 -8.09 26.59 6.12
C PRO A 118 -7.60 25.93 4.83
N ALA A 119 -7.85 26.56 3.68
CA ALA A 119 -7.50 25.97 2.38
C ALA A 119 -5.98 25.82 2.18
N ASP A 120 -5.21 26.75 2.74
CA ASP A 120 -3.75 26.77 2.71
C ASP A 120 -3.09 25.68 3.54
N GLU A 121 -3.78 25.16 4.56
CA GLU A 121 -3.31 23.99 5.33
C GLU A 121 -3.50 22.66 4.56
N GLY A 122 -4.35 22.65 3.55
CA GLY A 122 -4.76 21.45 2.83
C GLY A 122 -5.66 20.54 3.69
N ARG A 123 -5.96 19.36 3.18
CA ARG A 123 -6.75 18.35 3.90
C ARG A 123 -5.85 17.21 4.34
N PRO A 124 -5.83 16.86 5.64
CA PRO A 124 -5.08 15.71 6.11
C PRO A 124 -5.57 14.43 5.43
N PRO A 125 -4.67 13.50 5.07
CA PRO A 125 -5.05 12.27 4.40
C PRO A 125 -5.79 11.29 5.29
N PHE A 126 -5.78 11.45 6.61
CA PHE A 126 -6.47 10.55 7.52
C PHE A 126 -7.50 11.24 8.41
N LEU A 127 -8.60 10.50 8.67
CA LEU A 127 -9.44 10.68 9.84
C LEU A 127 -9.20 9.50 10.78
N VAL A 128 -9.03 9.78 12.05
CA VAL A 128 -8.84 8.77 13.09
C VAL A 128 -9.93 8.94 14.14
N VAL A 129 -10.76 7.91 14.31
CA VAL A 129 -11.81 7.93 15.35
C VAL A 129 -11.37 7.01 16.49
N PHE A 130 -11.25 7.59 17.68
CA PHE A 130 -10.82 6.88 18.87
C PHE A 130 -12.02 6.55 19.76
N ASP A 131 -12.35 5.28 19.94
CA ASP A 131 -13.15 4.85 21.09
C ASP A 131 -12.18 4.56 22.24
N VAL A 132 -12.02 5.56 23.12
CA VAL A 132 -11.00 5.58 24.17
C VAL A 132 -11.07 4.34 25.05
N GLY A 133 -9.99 3.58 25.06
CA GLY A 133 -9.86 2.34 25.81
C GLY A 133 -10.41 1.09 25.12
N ARG A 134 -10.83 1.19 23.83
CA ARG A 134 -11.40 0.03 23.11
C ARG A 134 -10.84 -0.15 21.72
N ARG A 135 -10.92 0.86 20.84
CA ARG A 135 -10.49 0.70 19.45
C ARG A 135 -10.15 2.03 18.75
N ILE A 136 -9.50 1.92 17.62
CA ILE A 136 -9.11 3.02 16.73
C ILE A 136 -9.63 2.67 15.34
N ASP A 137 -10.46 3.54 14.75
CA ASP A 137 -10.95 3.37 13.37
C ASP A 137 -10.20 4.34 12.45
N LEU A 138 -9.67 3.82 11.33
CA LEU A 138 -8.91 4.59 10.34
C LEU A 138 -9.73 4.79 9.07
N TYR A 139 -9.73 6.03 8.58
CA TYR A 139 -10.29 6.39 7.26
C TYR A 139 -9.30 7.26 6.51
N SER A 140 -9.22 7.11 5.18
CA SER A 140 -8.26 7.87 4.38
C SER A 140 -8.88 8.53 3.15
N ASP A 141 -8.34 9.69 2.79
CA ASP A 141 -8.52 10.38 1.51
C ASP A 141 -7.14 10.82 0.99
N PHE A 142 -6.48 9.97 0.22
CA PHE A 142 -5.16 10.28 -0.36
C PHE A 142 -5.23 11.29 -1.49
N THR A 143 -6.43 11.59 -2.03
CA THR A 143 -6.61 12.70 -2.97
C THR A 143 -6.50 14.05 -2.28
N ARG A 144 -6.63 14.08 -0.95
CA ARG A 144 -6.61 15.26 -0.09
C ARG A 144 -7.67 16.30 -0.48
N SER A 145 -8.74 15.84 -1.09
CA SER A 145 -9.88 16.68 -1.46
C SER A 145 -10.76 17.03 -0.24
N GLY A 146 -10.75 16.18 0.78
CA GLY A 146 -11.67 16.22 1.91
C GLY A 146 -13.10 15.85 1.53
N ALA A 147 -13.31 15.37 0.30
CA ALA A 147 -14.65 15.05 -0.19
C ALA A 147 -15.16 13.73 0.39
N THR A 148 -14.30 12.70 0.42
CA THR A 148 -14.72 11.36 0.86
C THR A 148 -13.55 10.62 1.49
N TYR A 149 -13.69 10.30 2.77
CA TYR A 149 -12.76 9.42 3.46
C TYR A 149 -13.32 8.00 3.47
N VAL A 150 -12.53 7.04 3.03
CA VAL A 150 -12.89 5.61 2.96
C VAL A 150 -12.21 4.81 4.05
N PRO A 151 -12.79 3.67 4.51
CA PRO A 151 -12.13 2.78 5.48
C PRO A 151 -10.73 2.36 5.02
N PHE A 152 -9.72 2.48 5.90
CA PHE A 152 -8.33 2.19 5.58
C PHE A 152 -7.73 1.10 6.51
N PRO A 153 -7.03 0.09 5.98
CA PRO A 153 -6.68 -0.11 4.55
C PRO A 153 -7.85 -0.64 3.71
N ASP A 154 -8.87 -1.20 4.33
CA ASP A 154 -10.07 -1.77 3.70
C ASP A 154 -11.22 -1.85 4.73
N PRO A 155 -12.48 -2.10 4.30
CA PRO A 155 -13.63 -2.15 5.20
C PRO A 155 -13.59 -3.23 6.28
N ARG A 156 -12.75 -4.26 6.16
CA ARG A 156 -12.62 -5.35 7.12
C ARG A 156 -11.52 -5.09 8.16
N SER A 157 -10.52 -4.26 7.81
CA SER A 157 -9.29 -4.07 8.59
C SER A 157 -9.09 -2.64 9.10
N HIS A 158 -10.05 -1.72 8.85
CA HIS A 158 -9.95 -0.32 9.27
C HIS A 158 -10.16 -0.14 10.79
N ARG A 159 -10.72 -1.13 11.44
CA ARG A 159 -11.02 -1.17 12.88
C ARG A 159 -9.90 -1.88 13.60
N ILE A 160 -9.19 -1.18 14.46
CA ILE A 160 -8.06 -1.68 15.24
C ILE A 160 -8.52 -1.77 16.69
N ALA A 161 -8.70 -2.98 17.23
CA ALA A 161 -8.91 -3.18 18.65
C ALA A 161 -7.63 -2.89 19.43
N LEU A 162 -7.71 -2.54 20.72
CA LEU A 162 -6.49 -2.35 21.53
C LEU A 162 -5.61 -3.60 21.54
N ALA A 163 -6.21 -4.79 21.57
CA ALA A 163 -5.50 -6.06 21.50
C ALA A 163 -4.65 -6.22 20.22
N ASP A 164 -5.05 -5.57 19.11
CA ASP A 164 -4.30 -5.61 17.85
C ASP A 164 -2.98 -4.84 17.93
N LEU A 165 -2.79 -3.97 18.92
CA LEU A 165 -1.52 -3.28 19.16
C LEU A 165 -0.38 -4.23 19.51
N ARG A 166 -0.67 -5.50 19.87
CA ARG A 166 0.34 -6.57 20.00
C ARG A 166 1.08 -6.83 18.69
N ARG A 167 0.42 -6.58 17.57
CA ARG A 167 0.96 -6.80 16.23
C ARG A 167 1.87 -5.65 15.79
N PRO A 168 3.13 -5.92 15.44
CA PRO A 168 4.07 -4.88 15.00
C PRO A 168 3.57 -4.12 13.75
N ASP A 169 2.98 -4.81 12.77
CA ASP A 169 2.45 -4.21 11.55
C ASP A 169 1.34 -3.19 11.81
N ILE A 170 0.52 -3.38 12.84
CA ILE A 170 -0.49 -2.42 13.27
C ILE A 170 0.15 -1.19 13.91
N ARG A 171 1.14 -1.38 14.78
CA ARG A 171 1.89 -0.26 15.38
C ARG A 171 2.64 0.55 14.32
N ASP A 172 3.26 -0.11 13.35
CA ASP A 172 3.97 0.55 12.25
C ASP A 172 3.01 1.33 11.35
N ARG A 173 1.82 0.79 11.07
CA ARG A 173 0.76 1.50 10.35
C ARG A 173 0.32 2.75 11.09
N LEU A 174 0.04 2.65 12.39
CA LEU A 174 -0.33 3.81 13.20
C LEU A 174 0.81 4.83 13.25
N ARG A 175 2.06 4.39 13.45
CA ARG A 175 3.23 5.28 13.40
C ARG A 175 3.29 6.05 12.07
N ALA A 176 3.09 5.36 10.95
CA ALA A 176 3.08 6.00 9.63
C ALA A 176 1.96 7.02 9.48
N VAL A 177 0.76 6.80 10.05
CA VAL A 177 -0.32 7.81 10.08
C VAL A 177 0.15 9.10 10.77
N TRP A 178 0.99 8.98 11.82
CA TRP A 178 1.53 10.13 12.56
C TRP A 178 2.71 10.82 11.88
N THR A 179 3.55 10.09 11.14
CA THR A 179 4.85 10.60 10.66
C THR A 179 4.91 10.76 9.15
N GLU A 180 4.41 9.77 8.39
CA GLU A 180 4.53 9.70 6.95
C GLU A 180 3.24 9.15 6.31
N PRO A 181 2.08 9.81 6.53
CA PRO A 181 0.79 9.25 6.16
C PRO A 181 0.65 8.93 4.66
N LEU A 182 1.32 9.69 3.79
CA LEU A 182 1.30 9.45 2.34
C LEU A 182 2.09 8.20 1.92
N SER A 183 3.00 7.68 2.78
CA SER A 183 3.66 6.40 2.53
C SER A 183 2.68 5.22 2.52
N LEU A 184 1.52 5.41 3.14
CA LEU A 184 0.42 4.44 3.20
C LEU A 184 -0.52 4.49 1.98
N ASP A 185 -0.32 5.44 1.06
CA ASP A 185 -1.12 5.53 -0.17
C ASP A 185 -0.87 4.32 -1.07
N PRO A 186 -1.90 3.48 -1.34
CA PRO A 186 -1.74 2.32 -2.21
C PRO A 186 -1.23 2.68 -3.61
N ALA A 187 -1.63 3.84 -4.14
CA ALA A 187 -1.17 4.29 -5.46
C ALA A 187 0.34 4.63 -5.44
N GLN A 188 0.83 5.28 -4.38
CA GLN A 188 2.27 5.54 -4.23
C GLN A 188 3.07 4.26 -4.00
N ALA A 189 2.54 3.32 -3.22
CA ALA A 189 3.15 2.01 -3.03
C ALA A 189 3.25 1.25 -4.36
N ALA A 190 2.17 1.22 -5.14
CA ALA A 190 2.13 0.62 -6.47
C ALA A 190 3.14 1.27 -7.43
N ALA A 191 3.16 2.60 -7.50
CA ALA A 191 4.11 3.33 -8.34
C ALA A 191 5.57 3.11 -7.92
N ARG A 192 5.86 2.95 -6.63
CA ARG A 192 7.21 2.61 -6.15
C ARG A 192 7.63 1.22 -6.60
N VAL A 193 6.80 0.20 -6.34
CA VAL A 193 7.08 -1.18 -6.75
C VAL A 193 7.26 -1.25 -8.26
N THR A 194 6.40 -0.61 -9.04
CA THR A 194 6.50 -0.57 -10.51
C THR A 194 7.83 0.05 -10.97
N ARG A 195 8.27 1.16 -10.36
CA ARG A 195 9.56 1.80 -10.70
C ARG A 195 10.75 0.92 -10.33
N GLU A 196 10.73 0.27 -9.17
CA GLU A 196 11.81 -0.65 -8.75
C GLU A 196 11.96 -1.82 -9.71
N ILE A 197 10.85 -2.44 -10.11
CA ILE A 197 10.84 -3.52 -11.11
C ILE A 197 11.35 -3.02 -12.45
N ALA A 198 10.84 -1.87 -12.92
CA ALA A 198 11.28 -1.27 -14.17
C ALA A 198 12.79 -1.00 -14.19
N ALA A 199 13.35 -0.50 -13.08
CA ALA A 199 14.79 -0.26 -12.96
C ALA A 199 15.61 -1.57 -13.08
N ARG A 200 15.19 -2.64 -12.38
CA ARG A 200 15.85 -3.96 -12.45
C ARG A 200 15.79 -4.57 -13.84
N LEU A 201 14.62 -4.51 -14.48
CA LEU A 201 14.46 -5.02 -15.84
C LEU A 201 15.26 -4.19 -16.87
N ALA A 202 15.34 -2.86 -16.68
CA ALA A 202 16.19 -2.01 -17.52
C ALA A 202 17.69 -2.29 -17.34
N GLU A 203 18.13 -2.60 -16.13
CA GLU A 203 19.50 -3.02 -15.85
C GLU A 203 19.82 -4.35 -16.53
N LEU A 204 18.93 -5.33 -16.42
CA LEU A 204 19.05 -6.62 -17.11
C LEU A 204 19.07 -6.44 -18.64
N ALA A 205 18.17 -5.61 -19.20
CA ALA A 205 18.16 -5.30 -20.63
C ALA A 205 19.50 -4.75 -21.11
N LYS A 206 20.03 -3.74 -20.40
CA LYS A 206 21.34 -3.14 -20.72
C LYS A 206 22.49 -4.16 -20.61
N SER A 207 22.44 -5.06 -19.64
CA SER A 207 23.44 -6.12 -19.49
C SER A 207 23.40 -7.08 -20.66
N LEU A 208 22.23 -7.51 -21.12
CA LEU A 208 22.05 -8.38 -22.28
C LEU A 208 22.47 -7.70 -23.59
N GLU A 209 22.12 -6.42 -23.77
CA GLU A 209 22.55 -5.66 -24.97
C GLU A 209 24.07 -5.48 -25.02
N ARG A 210 24.73 -5.27 -23.85
CA ARG A 210 26.22 -5.24 -23.79
C ARG A 210 26.87 -6.59 -24.09
N ALA A 211 26.16 -7.69 -23.77
CA ALA A 211 26.59 -9.03 -24.14
C ALA A 211 26.42 -9.33 -25.63
N GLY A 212 25.91 -8.38 -26.43
CA GLY A 212 25.78 -8.48 -27.90
C GLY A 212 24.41 -8.95 -28.38
N HIS A 213 23.43 -9.09 -27.50
CA HIS A 213 22.07 -9.46 -27.91
C HIS A 213 21.34 -8.26 -28.52
N PRO A 214 20.65 -8.42 -29.66
CA PRO A 214 19.86 -7.35 -30.27
C PRO A 214 18.70 -6.90 -29.36
N ALA A 215 18.33 -5.63 -29.43
CA ALA A 215 17.33 -5.04 -28.53
C ALA A 215 15.94 -5.71 -28.65
N GLN A 216 15.53 -6.13 -29.85
CA GLN A 216 14.23 -6.76 -30.06
C GLN A 216 14.11 -8.15 -29.38
N PRO A 217 15.04 -9.11 -29.55
CA PRO A 217 15.08 -10.36 -28.80
C PRO A 217 15.10 -10.13 -27.26
N VAL A 218 15.90 -9.16 -26.79
CA VAL A 218 15.96 -8.79 -25.36
C VAL A 218 14.60 -8.35 -24.85
N ALA A 219 13.94 -7.46 -25.56
CA ALA A 219 12.62 -6.97 -25.17
C ALA A 219 11.57 -8.09 -25.19
N GLN A 220 11.58 -8.99 -26.19
CA GLN A 220 10.67 -10.14 -26.24
C GLN A 220 10.91 -11.12 -25.09
N PHE A 221 12.16 -11.41 -24.76
CA PHE A 221 12.52 -12.25 -23.63
C PHE A 221 12.00 -11.64 -22.31
N LEU A 222 12.27 -10.36 -22.06
CA LEU A 222 11.81 -9.67 -20.86
C LEU A 222 10.28 -9.58 -20.77
N MET A 223 9.59 -9.42 -21.89
CA MET A 223 8.12 -9.45 -21.93
C MET A 223 7.56 -10.82 -21.51
N ARG A 224 8.17 -11.92 -21.97
CA ARG A 224 7.78 -13.27 -21.53
C ARG A 224 8.01 -13.48 -20.05
N CYS A 225 9.19 -13.06 -19.53
CA CYS A 225 9.48 -13.10 -18.09
C CYS A 225 8.46 -12.33 -17.28
N LEU A 226 8.20 -11.08 -17.67
CA LEU A 226 7.26 -10.18 -17.00
C LEU A 226 5.84 -10.74 -16.99
N PHE A 227 5.39 -11.27 -18.12
CA PHE A 227 4.07 -11.88 -18.22
C PHE A 227 3.94 -13.16 -17.38
N THR A 228 5.03 -13.92 -17.25
CA THR A 228 5.07 -15.13 -16.41
C THR A 228 4.98 -14.76 -14.93
N MET A 229 5.71 -13.73 -14.47
CA MET A 229 5.63 -13.20 -13.12
C MET A 229 4.23 -12.68 -12.78
N PHE A 230 3.61 -11.94 -13.71
CA PHE A 230 2.23 -11.49 -13.56
C PHE A 230 1.23 -12.66 -13.49
N ALA A 231 1.37 -13.67 -14.38
CA ALA A 231 0.50 -14.84 -14.41
C ALA A 231 0.54 -15.64 -13.09
N GLU A 232 1.69 -15.68 -12.44
CA GLU A 232 1.88 -16.28 -11.12
C GLU A 232 1.08 -15.52 -10.04
N ASP A 233 1.21 -14.21 -9.98
CA ASP A 233 0.55 -13.40 -8.95
C ASP A 233 -0.98 -13.34 -9.09
N VAL A 234 -1.49 -13.39 -10.33
CA VAL A 234 -2.93 -13.49 -10.58
C VAL A 234 -3.46 -14.93 -10.56
N ARG A 235 -2.63 -15.90 -10.16
CA ARG A 235 -2.97 -17.32 -10.01
C ARG A 235 -3.37 -18.04 -11.30
N LEU A 236 -2.88 -17.59 -12.44
CA LEU A 236 -2.95 -18.33 -13.70
C LEU A 236 -1.86 -19.42 -13.77
N LEU A 237 -0.79 -19.26 -12.99
CA LEU A 237 0.20 -20.27 -12.65
C LEU A 237 0.18 -20.53 -11.14
N PRO A 238 0.71 -21.68 -10.67
CA PRO A 238 0.88 -21.91 -9.23
C PRO A 238 1.73 -20.80 -8.60
N PRO A 239 1.46 -20.42 -7.34
CA PRO A 239 2.21 -19.39 -6.64
C PRO A 239 3.72 -19.70 -6.63
N ASN A 240 4.52 -18.68 -6.89
CA ASN A 240 5.99 -18.73 -6.86
C ASN A 240 6.65 -19.63 -7.93
N SER A 241 5.91 -20.09 -8.94
CA SER A 241 6.43 -21.00 -9.99
C SER A 241 7.70 -20.48 -10.68
N PHE A 242 7.67 -19.23 -11.12
CA PHE A 242 8.78 -18.58 -11.81
C PHE A 242 9.93 -18.28 -10.85
N ARG A 243 9.60 -17.74 -9.69
CA ARG A 243 10.58 -17.44 -8.65
C ARG A 243 11.32 -18.70 -8.18
N ASP A 244 10.59 -19.77 -7.88
CA ASP A 244 11.16 -21.02 -7.38
C ASP A 244 11.99 -21.73 -8.47
N LEU A 245 11.60 -21.59 -9.75
CA LEU A 245 12.40 -22.08 -10.88
C LEU A 245 13.75 -21.37 -10.92
N LEU A 246 13.76 -20.03 -10.87
CA LEU A 246 15.00 -19.26 -10.89
C LEU A 246 15.88 -19.53 -9.66
N ASP A 247 15.27 -19.69 -8.48
CA ASP A 247 16.00 -19.98 -7.25
C ASP A 247 16.65 -21.37 -7.29
N ARG A 248 15.91 -22.37 -7.76
CA ARG A 248 16.37 -23.77 -7.89
C ARG A 248 17.59 -23.90 -8.80
N TYR A 249 17.59 -23.17 -9.91
CA TYR A 249 18.62 -23.31 -10.95
C TYR A 249 19.58 -22.11 -11.00
N ARG A 250 19.65 -21.30 -9.96
CA ARG A 250 20.49 -20.10 -9.91
C ARG A 250 21.96 -20.36 -10.20
N GLU A 251 22.49 -21.49 -9.73
CA GLU A 251 23.88 -21.91 -9.93
C GLU A 251 24.07 -22.70 -11.26
N GLN A 252 23.01 -22.87 -12.04
CA GLN A 252 22.99 -23.59 -13.30
C GLN A 252 22.23 -22.79 -14.37
N PRO A 253 22.79 -21.65 -14.84
CA PRO A 253 22.10 -20.72 -15.74
C PRO A 253 21.53 -21.37 -17.00
N ASP A 254 22.29 -22.26 -17.66
CA ASP A 254 21.83 -22.95 -18.87
C ASP A 254 20.62 -23.84 -18.57
N THR A 255 20.62 -24.52 -17.44
CA THR A 255 19.47 -25.34 -17.01
C THR A 255 18.25 -24.48 -16.71
N ALA A 256 18.44 -23.34 -16.03
CA ALA A 256 17.37 -22.38 -15.75
C ALA A 256 16.69 -21.93 -17.05
N MET A 257 17.47 -21.56 -18.06
CA MET A 257 16.95 -21.09 -19.35
C MET A 257 16.20 -22.18 -20.11
N ARG A 258 16.71 -23.41 -20.11
CA ARG A 258 16.02 -24.56 -20.72
C ARG A 258 14.70 -24.87 -20.03
N MET A 259 14.64 -24.81 -18.68
CA MET A 259 13.42 -25.00 -17.93
C MET A 259 12.41 -23.87 -18.15
N LEU A 260 12.88 -22.65 -18.28
CA LEU A 260 12.04 -21.49 -18.59
C LEU A 260 11.46 -21.59 -20.00
N GLU A 261 12.26 -21.97 -20.98
CA GLU A 261 11.78 -22.20 -22.35
C GLU A 261 10.74 -23.32 -22.40
N GLN A 262 10.94 -24.41 -21.66
CA GLN A 262 9.96 -25.50 -21.55
C GLN A 262 8.66 -24.99 -20.89
N LEU A 263 8.74 -24.23 -19.81
CA LEU A 263 7.56 -23.65 -19.17
C LEU A 263 6.77 -22.78 -20.16
N TRP A 264 7.43 -21.95 -20.94
CA TRP A 264 6.76 -21.11 -21.95
C TRP A 264 6.12 -21.93 -23.09
N ARG A 265 6.72 -23.04 -23.49
CA ARG A 265 6.11 -24.00 -24.42
C ARG A 265 4.84 -24.65 -23.82
N ASP A 266 4.88 -24.97 -22.53
CA ASP A 266 3.73 -25.54 -21.82
C ASP A 266 2.61 -24.49 -21.74
N MET A 267 2.94 -23.22 -21.45
CA MET A 267 1.99 -22.11 -21.46
C MET A 267 1.36 -21.86 -22.85
N ASP A 268 2.11 -22.01 -23.94
CA ASP A 268 1.57 -21.89 -25.32
C ASP A 268 0.58 -23.02 -25.66
N ARG A 269 0.88 -24.24 -25.22
CA ARG A 269 0.11 -25.44 -25.57
C ARG A 269 -1.05 -25.71 -24.62
N GLY A 270 -0.86 -25.42 -23.33
CA GLY A 270 -1.69 -25.88 -22.23
C GLY A 270 -1.48 -27.37 -21.92
N GLY A 271 -2.08 -27.84 -20.82
CA GLY A 271 -1.95 -29.20 -20.37
C GLY A 271 -0.86 -29.39 -19.32
N PHE A 272 -0.41 -30.62 -19.13
CA PHE A 272 0.54 -30.95 -18.06
C PHE A 272 1.93 -30.34 -18.33
N SER A 273 2.42 -29.55 -17.37
CA SER A 273 3.77 -29.01 -17.37
C SER A 273 4.70 -29.86 -16.51
N PRO A 274 5.71 -30.53 -17.12
CA PRO A 274 6.72 -31.26 -16.36
C PRO A 274 7.57 -30.36 -15.47
N VAL A 275 7.69 -29.08 -15.83
CA VAL A 275 8.46 -28.09 -15.06
C VAL A 275 7.80 -27.78 -13.74
N LEU A 276 6.48 -27.64 -13.73
CA LEU A 276 5.68 -27.30 -12.56
C LEU A 276 5.01 -28.52 -11.90
N ALA A 277 4.99 -29.67 -12.57
CA ALA A 277 4.30 -30.89 -12.15
C ALA A 277 2.78 -30.70 -11.93
N VAL A 278 2.15 -29.80 -12.69
CA VAL A 278 0.71 -29.51 -12.70
C VAL A 278 0.21 -29.20 -14.10
N ASP A 279 -1.10 -29.23 -14.28
CA ASP A 279 -1.72 -28.74 -15.52
C ASP A 279 -1.70 -27.20 -15.55
N VAL A 280 -1.27 -26.63 -16.67
CA VAL A 280 -1.28 -25.19 -16.94
C VAL A 280 -2.33 -24.84 -17.99
N LEU A 281 -2.91 -23.66 -17.85
CA LEU A 281 -3.84 -23.14 -18.84
C LEU A 281 -3.09 -22.77 -20.12
N ARG A 282 -3.78 -22.88 -21.24
CA ARG A 282 -3.26 -22.34 -22.50
C ARG A 282 -3.36 -20.83 -22.53
N PHE A 283 -2.23 -20.16 -22.70
CA PHE A 283 -2.16 -18.71 -22.90
C PHE A 283 -2.37 -18.38 -24.38
N SER A 284 -3.47 -17.71 -24.68
CA SER A 284 -3.78 -17.33 -26.06
C SER A 284 -2.90 -16.18 -26.54
N GLY A 285 -2.54 -16.18 -27.83
CA GLY A 285 -1.75 -15.10 -28.45
C GLY A 285 -0.42 -15.56 -29.03
N LYS A 286 0.42 -14.58 -29.41
CA LYS A 286 1.72 -14.86 -30.06
C LYS A 286 2.91 -14.85 -29.09
N LEU A 287 2.72 -14.37 -27.85
CA LEU A 287 3.82 -14.10 -26.91
C LEU A 287 4.67 -15.35 -26.61
N PHE A 288 4.01 -16.48 -26.37
CA PHE A 288 4.65 -17.75 -26.03
C PHE A 288 4.80 -18.71 -27.22
N ARG A 289 4.40 -18.29 -28.43
CA ARG A 289 4.58 -19.10 -29.64
C ARG A 289 6.07 -19.17 -30.02
N ALA A 290 6.61 -20.36 -30.14
CA ALA A 290 8.04 -20.61 -30.41
C ALA A 290 8.95 -19.76 -29.49
N PRO A 291 8.88 -19.99 -28.18
CA PRO A 291 9.59 -19.17 -27.22
C PRO A 291 11.09 -19.46 -27.30
N ASP A 292 11.87 -18.39 -27.45
CA ASP A 292 13.33 -18.44 -27.34
C ASP A 292 13.75 -17.79 -26.02
N THR A 293 14.74 -18.38 -25.36
CA THR A 293 15.42 -17.78 -24.21
C THR A 293 16.76 -17.17 -24.65
N LEU A 294 17.25 -16.23 -23.87
CA LEU A 294 18.59 -15.69 -23.99
C LEU A 294 19.49 -16.32 -22.94
N PRO A 295 20.76 -16.65 -23.28
CA PRO A 295 21.70 -17.10 -22.27
C PRO A 295 21.89 -16.00 -21.22
N LEU A 296 21.70 -16.36 -19.95
CA LEU A 296 21.93 -15.49 -18.83
C LEU A 296 23.13 -15.99 -18.02
N ASP A 297 23.90 -15.07 -17.47
CA ASP A 297 24.86 -15.38 -16.42
C ASP A 297 24.18 -15.39 -15.02
N ARG A 298 24.96 -15.70 -13.99
CA ARG A 298 24.47 -15.79 -12.60
C ARG A 298 23.93 -14.45 -12.07
N ASP A 299 24.59 -13.35 -12.42
CA ASP A 299 24.22 -12.02 -11.97
C ASP A 299 22.93 -11.57 -12.64
N GLN A 300 22.77 -11.84 -13.92
CA GLN A 300 21.56 -11.59 -14.70
C GLN A 300 20.36 -12.41 -14.19
N ILE A 301 20.57 -13.68 -13.81
CA ILE A 301 19.54 -14.48 -13.13
C ILE A 301 19.20 -13.85 -11.77
N GLY A 302 20.20 -13.32 -11.05
CA GLY A 302 19.98 -12.59 -9.79
C GLY A 302 19.08 -11.36 -9.95
N LEU A 303 19.27 -10.56 -10.98
CA LEU A 303 18.42 -9.41 -11.32
C LEU A 303 16.98 -9.85 -11.64
N LEU A 304 16.83 -10.89 -12.45
CA LEU A 304 15.54 -11.45 -12.83
C LEU A 304 14.79 -12.02 -11.61
N HIS A 305 15.50 -12.78 -10.76
CA HIS A 305 14.97 -13.31 -9.51
C HIS A 305 14.54 -12.19 -8.53
N ALA A 306 15.34 -11.12 -8.41
CA ALA A 306 14.99 -9.97 -7.60
C ALA A 306 13.72 -9.25 -8.10
N ALA A 307 13.50 -9.21 -9.43
CA ALA A 307 12.25 -8.72 -10.01
C ALA A 307 11.07 -9.67 -9.70
N ALA A 308 11.28 -10.99 -9.77
CA ALA A 308 10.26 -12.00 -9.49
C ALA A 308 9.80 -12.04 -8.02
N ARG A 309 10.59 -11.50 -7.09
CA ARG A 309 10.21 -11.40 -5.65
C ARG A 309 9.31 -10.23 -5.31
N ALA A 310 9.08 -9.30 -6.22
CA ALA A 310 8.22 -8.18 -6.00
C ALA A 310 6.73 -8.61 -5.95
N ASP A 311 5.87 -7.80 -5.32
CA ASP A 311 4.42 -8.02 -5.34
C ASP A 311 3.84 -7.49 -6.64
N TRP A 312 3.65 -8.36 -7.61
CA TRP A 312 3.15 -8.01 -8.95
C TRP A 312 1.69 -7.57 -8.98
N ARG A 313 0.92 -7.83 -7.90
CA ARG A 313 -0.45 -7.31 -7.75
C ARG A 313 -0.48 -5.79 -7.60
N LEU A 314 0.64 -5.21 -7.16
CA LEU A 314 0.82 -3.76 -7.03
C LEU A 314 1.40 -3.12 -8.30
N VAL A 315 1.77 -3.90 -9.31
CA VAL A 315 2.41 -3.38 -10.52
C VAL A 315 1.39 -2.73 -11.44
N GLU A 316 1.66 -1.48 -11.81
CA GLU A 316 0.83 -0.77 -12.78
C GLU A 316 0.97 -1.36 -14.19
N PRO A 317 -0.15 -1.60 -14.90
CA PRO A 317 -0.12 -2.15 -16.26
C PRO A 317 0.69 -1.33 -17.26
N ALA A 318 0.95 -0.05 -17.00
CA ALA A 318 1.76 0.82 -17.85
C ALA A 318 3.19 0.30 -18.09
N ILE A 319 3.75 -0.51 -17.17
CA ILE A 319 5.08 -1.14 -17.35
C ILE A 319 5.10 -2.05 -18.58
N PHE A 320 3.97 -2.75 -18.84
CA PHE A 320 3.85 -3.60 -20.03
C PHE A 320 3.92 -2.77 -21.32
N GLY A 321 3.30 -1.56 -21.32
CA GLY A 321 3.32 -0.65 -22.47
C GLY A 321 4.74 -0.24 -22.85
N THR A 322 5.53 0.21 -21.87
CA THR A 322 6.91 0.67 -22.11
C THR A 322 7.83 -0.45 -22.63
N LEU A 323 7.68 -1.68 -22.14
CA LEU A 323 8.44 -2.82 -22.63
C LEU A 323 7.91 -3.33 -23.98
N LEU A 324 6.60 -3.28 -24.20
CA LEU A 324 5.95 -3.64 -25.45
C LEU A 324 6.37 -2.70 -26.59
N GLU A 325 6.48 -1.41 -26.34
CA GLU A 325 6.95 -0.42 -27.31
C GLU A 325 8.39 -0.71 -27.80
N ARG A 326 9.22 -1.29 -26.95
CA ARG A 326 10.58 -1.72 -27.34
C ARG A 326 10.61 -3.07 -28.01
N ALA A 327 9.65 -3.95 -27.71
CA ALA A 327 9.59 -5.31 -28.22
C ALA A 327 8.91 -5.44 -29.60
N LEU A 328 8.03 -4.50 -29.94
CA LEU A 328 7.29 -4.53 -31.20
C LEU A 328 8.07 -3.85 -32.31
N ASP A 329 8.04 -4.49 -33.50
CA ASP A 329 8.46 -3.86 -34.76
C ASP A 329 7.64 -2.56 -34.99
N PRO A 330 8.24 -1.48 -35.55
CA PRO A 330 7.53 -0.26 -35.88
C PRO A 330 6.23 -0.45 -36.67
N THR A 331 6.17 -1.45 -37.55
CA THR A 331 4.98 -1.83 -38.34
C THR A 331 3.88 -2.47 -37.47
N GLU A 332 4.23 -3.28 -36.48
CA GLU A 332 3.30 -3.91 -35.55
C GLU A 332 2.73 -2.90 -34.51
N ARG A 333 3.50 -1.86 -34.16
CA ARG A 333 3.02 -0.75 -33.30
C ARG A 333 1.83 -0.01 -33.92
N HIS A 334 1.90 0.27 -35.20
CA HIS A 334 0.81 0.92 -35.95
C HIS A 334 -0.46 0.06 -36.02
N ALA A 335 -0.30 -1.24 -36.17
CA ALA A 335 -1.44 -2.17 -36.30
C ALA A 335 -2.19 -2.39 -34.97
N LEU A 336 -1.54 -2.21 -33.82
CA LEU A 336 -2.14 -2.40 -32.49
C LEU A 336 -2.65 -1.11 -31.86
N GLY A 337 -2.45 0.06 -32.49
CA GLY A 337 -2.86 1.35 -31.93
C GLY A 337 -2.20 1.68 -30.57
N ALA A 338 -1.04 1.08 -30.30
CA ALA A 338 -0.34 1.19 -29.02
C ALA A 338 0.40 2.55 -28.93
N HIS A 339 -0.36 3.62 -28.83
CA HIS A 339 0.11 4.90 -28.33
C HIS A 339 -0.39 5.08 -26.91
N PHE A 340 0.37 4.58 -25.94
CA PHE A 340 0.13 4.92 -24.54
C PHE A 340 0.70 6.31 -24.27
N THR A 341 -0.19 7.31 -24.16
CA THR A 341 0.15 8.61 -23.59
C THR A 341 0.27 8.40 -22.07
N PRO A 342 1.41 8.66 -21.44
CA PRO A 342 1.48 8.64 -19.97
C PRO A 342 0.56 9.72 -19.42
N ARG A 343 -0.28 9.37 -18.46
CA ARG A 343 -1.05 10.34 -17.66
C ARG A 343 -0.20 10.95 -16.58
#